data_f91dfd358d897b2810503ad4a5de0945
#
_entry.id   f91dfd358d897b2810503ad4a5de0945
#
_cell.length_a   1.000
_cell.length_b   1.000
_cell.length_c   1.000
_cell.angle_alpha   90.00
_cell.angle_beta   90.00
_cell.angle_gamma   90.00
#
_symmetry.space_group_name_H-M   'P 1'
#
loop_
_entity.id
_entity.type
_entity.pdbx_description
1 polymer ?
#
loop_
_entity_poly.entity_id
_entity_poly.type
_entity_poly.pdbx_seq_one_letter_code
_entity_poly.pdbx_strand_id
1 'polypeptide(L)'
;LLASLTGAQISEEAIVGASFAHMNKSNDAEIQSGAGMGRVARSLVQSAPFIGLAIVLLVMMLANPAIASVFGLDLLLMPALSLVLVAMAQMYVVGGSEIDLGVGAFAGLVSVLSATLLFDQPIYGVAAIVVGILAYAGMGWLIQARRIPAIVVTLGASFIWAGIGYSVQPTPGGASPEWLSAAVNWSLLGLPTSVILIVLVAAIAAAINQMPLGVVLRGFGNNAGAMVNSGWSAARFAMIRYLISGVFAAAAGMSLTAINTASDINSGNSYTLLSVAAVVMGGCALAGGIVAPVGAVAGAVTLALIGALLGVLNVSSDFNAATQGLVLIALLAMWSFVNRQEGEE
;
A
#
# COMPACT_ATOMS: atom_id res chain seq x y z
N LEU A 1 -26.96 29.77 -8.28
CA LEU A 1 -27.31 30.99 -7.51
C LEU A 1 -27.80 30.53 -6.14
N LEU A 2 -27.06 30.80 -5.06
CA LEU A 2 -27.34 30.31 -3.70
C LEU A 2 -28.64 30.89 -3.12
N ALA A 3 -28.82 32.16 -3.21
CA ALA A 3 -30.03 32.94 -2.97
C ALA A 3 -29.79 34.36 -3.51
N SER A 4 -30.83 35.06 -3.97
CA SER A 4 -30.72 36.47 -4.29
C SER A 4 -31.43 37.29 -3.20
N LEU A 5 -30.66 37.88 -2.31
CA LEU A 5 -31.14 38.82 -1.30
C LEU A 5 -30.96 40.24 -1.84
N THR A 6 -32.02 41.06 -1.85
CA THR A 6 -31.99 42.39 -2.39
C THR A 6 -32.49 43.43 -1.36
N GLY A 7 -31.83 44.59 -1.30
CA GLY A 7 -32.27 45.73 -0.52
C GLY A 7 -32.44 45.44 0.99
N ALA A 8 -33.62 45.68 1.54
CA ALA A 8 -33.92 45.53 2.98
C ALA A 8 -33.87 44.07 3.49
N GLN A 9 -33.71 43.08 2.58
CA GLN A 9 -33.58 41.67 2.95
C GLN A 9 -32.13 41.28 3.28
N ILE A 10 -31.16 42.16 3.10
CA ILE A 10 -29.76 41.94 3.42
C ILE A 10 -29.55 42.19 4.91
N SER A 11 -29.77 41.18 5.75
CA SER A 11 -29.42 41.16 7.15
C SER A 11 -28.44 40.03 7.44
N GLU A 12 -27.66 40.20 8.51
CA GLU A 12 -26.72 39.14 8.93
C GLU A 12 -27.40 37.81 9.18
N GLU A 13 -28.58 37.84 9.78
CA GLU A 13 -29.41 36.66 10.02
C GLU A 13 -29.94 36.01 8.73
N ALA A 14 -30.29 36.78 7.71
CA ALA A 14 -30.73 36.28 6.42
C ALA A 14 -29.59 35.65 5.63
N ILE A 15 -28.38 36.22 5.69
CA ILE A 15 -27.18 35.67 5.06
C ILE A 15 -26.78 34.34 5.72
N VAL A 16 -26.76 34.34 7.06
CA VAL A 16 -26.45 33.15 7.85
C VAL A 16 -27.51 32.08 7.61
N GLY A 17 -28.81 32.42 7.66
CA GLY A 17 -29.89 31.50 7.40
C GLY A 17 -29.85 30.89 5.98
N ALA A 18 -29.56 31.68 4.95
CA ALA A 18 -29.42 31.19 3.58
C ALA A 18 -28.20 30.25 3.43
N SER A 19 -27.10 30.54 4.13
CA SER A 19 -25.90 29.68 4.14
C SER A 19 -26.17 28.34 4.83
N PHE A 20 -26.86 28.34 5.97
CA PHE A 20 -27.22 27.09 6.68
C PHE A 20 -28.30 26.28 5.93
N ALA A 21 -29.26 26.93 5.29
CA ALA A 21 -30.27 26.24 4.48
C ALA A 21 -29.66 25.52 3.25
N HIS A 22 -28.57 26.08 2.70
CA HIS A 22 -27.84 25.44 1.62
C HIS A 22 -26.99 24.28 2.12
N MET A 23 -26.30 24.41 3.27
CA MET A 23 -25.55 23.31 3.90
C MET A 23 -26.46 22.15 4.26
N ASN A 24 -27.65 22.41 4.79
CA ASN A 24 -28.63 21.34 5.08
C ASN A 24 -29.11 20.66 3.78
N LYS A 25 -29.37 21.42 2.72
CA LYS A 25 -29.84 20.86 1.45
C LYS A 25 -28.75 20.04 0.74
N SER A 26 -27.48 20.44 0.84
CA SER A 26 -26.35 19.64 0.33
C SER A 26 -26.12 18.38 1.17
N ASN A 27 -26.22 18.48 2.50
CA ASN A 27 -26.13 17.32 3.39
C ASN A 27 -27.31 16.34 3.17
N ASP A 28 -28.54 16.83 2.98
CA ASP A 28 -29.71 15.99 2.71
C ASP A 28 -29.62 15.32 1.32
N ALA A 29 -29.05 16.02 0.32
CA ALA A 29 -28.77 15.44 -1.00
C ALA A 29 -27.66 14.39 -0.96
N GLU A 30 -26.56 14.62 -0.20
CA GLU A 30 -25.51 13.62 0.03
C GLU A 30 -26.02 12.42 0.84
N ILE A 31 -26.89 12.63 1.85
CA ILE A 31 -27.49 11.55 2.63
C ILE A 31 -28.48 10.76 1.76
N GLN A 32 -29.24 11.42 0.87
CA GLN A 32 -30.17 10.74 -0.04
C GLN A 32 -29.45 10.05 -1.21
N SER A 33 -28.38 10.61 -1.77
CA SER A 33 -27.55 9.92 -2.76
C SER A 33 -26.78 8.73 -2.17
N GLY A 34 -26.34 8.83 -0.91
CA GLY A 34 -25.74 7.71 -0.17
C GLY A 34 -26.73 6.59 0.23
N ALA A 35 -28.03 6.86 0.19
CA ALA A 35 -29.08 5.86 0.48
C ALA A 35 -29.44 4.96 -0.72
N GLY A 36 -28.99 5.32 -1.95
CA GLY A 36 -29.37 4.61 -3.18
C GLY A 36 -28.63 3.28 -3.38
N MET A 37 -27.42 3.12 -2.85
CA MET A 37 -26.73 1.83 -2.90
C MET A 37 -27.19 0.96 -1.73
N GLY A 38 -28.01 -0.05 -2.01
CA GLY A 38 -28.50 -0.97 -0.98
C GLY A 38 -27.34 -1.54 -0.16
N ARG A 39 -27.54 -1.81 1.13
CA ARG A 39 -26.53 -2.41 2.04
C ARG A 39 -25.79 -3.58 1.41
N VAL A 40 -26.44 -4.32 0.53
CA VAL A 40 -25.90 -5.46 -0.22
C VAL A 40 -24.82 -5.01 -1.23
N ALA A 41 -25.04 -3.95 -1.99
CA ALA A 41 -24.06 -3.46 -2.97
C ALA A 41 -22.80 -2.91 -2.27
N ARG A 42 -22.99 -2.17 -1.17
CA ARG A 42 -21.84 -1.66 -0.37
C ARG A 42 -21.07 -2.81 0.29
N SER A 43 -21.74 -3.85 0.76
CA SER A 43 -21.11 -5.07 1.28
C SER A 43 -20.36 -5.83 0.19
N LEU A 44 -20.89 -5.91 -1.04
CA LEU A 44 -20.22 -6.56 -2.18
C LEU A 44 -18.95 -5.84 -2.60
N VAL A 45 -18.96 -4.51 -2.66
CA VAL A 45 -17.78 -3.71 -2.99
C VAL A 45 -16.69 -3.89 -1.93
N GLN A 46 -17.05 -3.89 -0.65
CA GLN A 46 -16.10 -4.14 0.45
C GLN A 46 -15.55 -5.57 0.45
N SER A 47 -16.33 -6.53 -0.05
CA SER A 47 -15.92 -7.94 -0.13
C SER A 47 -15.16 -8.29 -1.41
N ALA A 48 -15.16 -7.42 -2.42
CA ALA A 48 -14.56 -7.69 -3.73
C ALA A 48 -13.09 -8.18 -3.67
N PRO A 49 -12.19 -7.61 -2.84
CA PRO A 49 -10.81 -8.10 -2.73
C PRO A 49 -10.73 -9.53 -2.22
N PHE A 50 -11.60 -9.90 -1.28
CA PHE A 50 -11.64 -11.24 -0.69
C PHE A 50 -12.27 -12.26 -1.64
N ILE A 51 -13.28 -11.86 -2.40
CA ILE A 51 -13.90 -12.69 -3.43
C ILE A 51 -12.87 -12.98 -4.53
N GLY A 52 -12.14 -11.97 -5.00
CA GLY A 52 -11.07 -12.12 -5.97
C GLY A 52 -9.99 -13.08 -5.48
N LEU A 53 -9.54 -12.92 -4.23
CA LEU A 53 -8.58 -13.81 -3.60
C LEU A 53 -9.09 -15.26 -3.55
N ALA A 54 -10.33 -15.46 -3.11
CA ALA A 54 -10.93 -16.78 -3.00
C ALA A 54 -11.06 -17.46 -4.37
N ILE A 55 -11.44 -16.72 -5.42
CA ILE A 55 -11.54 -17.25 -6.79
C ILE A 55 -10.17 -17.68 -7.29
N VAL A 56 -9.14 -16.84 -7.16
CA VAL A 56 -7.78 -17.18 -7.63
C VAL A 56 -7.24 -18.40 -6.90
N LEU A 57 -7.38 -18.46 -5.57
CA LEU A 57 -6.96 -19.64 -4.79
C LEU A 57 -7.71 -20.90 -5.22
N LEU A 58 -9.03 -20.82 -5.42
CA LEU A 58 -9.83 -21.94 -5.88
C LEU A 58 -9.36 -22.47 -7.24
N VAL A 59 -9.15 -21.57 -8.20
CA VAL A 59 -8.65 -21.94 -9.54
C VAL A 59 -7.30 -22.62 -9.45
N MET A 60 -6.39 -22.09 -8.61
CA MET A 60 -5.07 -22.69 -8.41
C MET A 60 -5.13 -24.07 -7.76
N MET A 61 -5.99 -24.25 -6.75
CA MET A 61 -6.19 -25.55 -6.10
C MET A 61 -6.81 -26.58 -7.03
N LEU A 62 -7.71 -26.16 -7.93
CA LEU A 62 -8.28 -27.03 -8.96
C LEU A 62 -7.26 -27.41 -10.04
N ALA A 63 -6.37 -26.47 -10.42
CA ALA A 63 -5.31 -26.71 -11.38
C ALA A 63 -4.19 -27.60 -10.81
N ASN A 64 -3.89 -27.47 -9.52
CA ASN A 64 -2.88 -28.27 -8.82
C ASN A 64 -3.32 -28.57 -7.37
N PRO A 65 -3.90 -29.75 -7.11
CA PRO A 65 -4.36 -30.12 -5.77
C PRO A 65 -3.28 -30.14 -4.67
N ALA A 66 -1.98 -30.25 -5.03
CA ALA A 66 -0.89 -30.20 -4.07
C ALA A 66 -0.78 -28.84 -3.36
N ILE A 67 -1.31 -27.79 -3.95
CA ILE A 67 -1.39 -26.45 -3.35
C ILE A 67 -2.25 -26.44 -2.08
N ALA A 68 -3.23 -27.32 -1.95
CA ALA A 68 -4.07 -27.43 -0.76
C ALA A 68 -3.32 -27.97 0.47
N SER A 69 -2.10 -28.48 0.31
CA SER A 69 -1.26 -28.90 1.44
C SER A 69 -0.66 -27.69 2.18
N VAL A 70 -0.30 -27.85 3.45
CA VAL A 70 0.39 -26.82 4.24
C VAL A 70 1.66 -26.33 3.54
N PHE A 71 2.46 -27.27 3.04
CA PHE A 71 3.67 -26.97 2.29
C PHE A 71 3.38 -26.24 0.97
N GLY A 72 2.35 -26.68 0.22
CA GLY A 72 1.96 -26.06 -1.04
C GLY A 72 1.45 -24.63 -0.86
N LEU A 73 0.65 -24.38 0.20
CA LEU A 73 0.20 -23.03 0.55
C LEU A 73 1.38 -22.14 0.95
N ASP A 74 2.32 -22.67 1.72
CA ASP A 74 3.49 -21.91 2.16
C ASP A 74 4.38 -21.53 0.98
N LEU A 75 4.67 -22.47 0.10
CA LEU A 75 5.44 -22.22 -1.12
C LEU A 75 4.77 -21.18 -2.03
N LEU A 76 3.43 -21.20 -2.10
CA LEU A 76 2.64 -20.29 -2.92
C LEU A 76 2.57 -18.86 -2.33
N LEU A 77 2.37 -18.76 -1.02
CA LEU A 77 2.09 -17.47 -0.36
C LEU A 77 3.35 -16.78 0.16
N MET A 78 4.46 -17.50 0.37
CA MET A 78 5.69 -16.89 0.90
C MET A 78 6.22 -15.76 0.00
N PRO A 79 6.28 -15.88 -1.33
CA PRO A 79 6.69 -14.78 -2.19
C PRO A 79 5.73 -13.56 -2.13
N ALA A 80 4.45 -13.77 -1.77
CA ALA A 80 3.49 -12.68 -1.63
C ALA A 80 3.79 -11.77 -0.44
N LEU A 81 4.50 -12.26 0.59
CA LEU A 81 4.83 -11.50 1.80
C LEU A 81 5.54 -10.17 1.48
N SER A 82 6.50 -10.20 0.57
CA SER A 82 7.25 -9.00 0.18
C SER A 82 6.34 -7.96 -0.47
N LEU A 83 5.44 -8.37 -1.36
CA LEU A 83 4.47 -7.46 -1.98
C LEU A 83 3.45 -6.94 -0.95
N VAL A 84 3.02 -7.77 0.00
CA VAL A 84 2.14 -7.34 1.10
C VAL A 84 2.80 -6.24 1.93
N LEU A 85 4.07 -6.39 2.28
CA LEU A 85 4.82 -5.39 3.04
C LEU A 85 4.98 -4.08 2.25
N VAL A 86 5.31 -4.15 0.95
CA VAL A 86 5.37 -2.97 0.08
C VAL A 86 4.00 -2.31 -0.07
N ALA A 87 2.92 -3.11 -0.18
CA ALA A 87 1.56 -2.58 -0.23
C ALA A 87 1.17 -1.85 1.07
N MET A 88 1.61 -2.35 2.24
CA MET A 88 1.41 -1.62 3.50
C MET A 88 2.18 -0.29 3.53
N ALA A 89 3.44 -0.28 3.07
CA ALA A 89 4.21 0.94 2.90
C ALA A 89 3.46 1.95 2.03
N GLN A 90 3.03 1.53 0.85
CA GLN A 90 2.29 2.35 -0.11
C GLN A 90 0.94 2.84 0.43
N MET A 91 0.22 2.00 1.17
CA MET A 91 -1.08 2.35 1.77
C MET A 91 -0.99 3.57 2.70
N TYR A 92 0.05 3.67 3.52
CA TYR A 92 0.22 4.83 4.38
C TYR A 92 0.50 6.10 3.58
N VAL A 93 1.25 6.02 2.50
CA VAL A 93 1.52 7.18 1.63
C VAL A 93 0.26 7.58 0.86
N VAL A 94 -0.45 6.62 0.27
CA VAL A 94 -1.73 6.85 -0.43
C VAL A 94 -2.79 7.40 0.52
N GLY A 95 -2.83 6.92 1.76
CA GLY A 95 -3.72 7.45 2.80
C GLY A 95 -3.55 8.96 3.05
N GLY A 96 -2.42 9.54 2.67
CA GLY A 96 -2.16 10.98 2.70
C GLY A 96 -2.28 11.69 1.35
N SER A 97 -2.96 11.10 0.36
CA SER A 97 -3.14 11.65 -1.00
C SER A 97 -1.84 11.75 -1.81
N GLU A 98 -0.86 10.90 -1.51
CA GLU A 98 0.45 10.90 -2.17
C GLU A 98 0.75 9.50 -2.70
N ILE A 99 1.68 9.39 -3.66
CA ILE A 99 2.14 8.11 -4.22
C ILE A 99 3.66 8.06 -4.07
N ASP A 100 4.17 6.94 -3.57
CA ASP A 100 5.60 6.68 -3.49
C ASP A 100 6.07 5.82 -4.68
N LEU A 101 6.85 6.42 -5.57
CA LEU A 101 7.46 5.73 -6.70
C LEU A 101 8.86 5.17 -6.38
N GLY A 102 9.37 5.42 -5.19
CA GLY A 102 10.68 4.95 -4.74
C GLY A 102 10.65 3.68 -3.89
N VAL A 103 9.46 3.24 -3.46
CA VAL A 103 9.30 2.17 -2.48
C VAL A 103 9.93 0.84 -2.91
N GLY A 104 9.79 0.46 -4.19
CA GLY A 104 10.38 -0.76 -4.71
C GLY A 104 11.91 -0.71 -4.79
N ALA A 105 12.46 0.42 -5.26
CA ALA A 105 13.90 0.62 -5.30
C ALA A 105 14.52 0.62 -3.89
N PHE A 106 13.82 1.18 -2.91
CA PHE A 106 14.26 1.14 -1.51
C PHE A 106 14.21 -0.29 -0.94
N ALA A 107 13.17 -1.05 -1.23
CA ALA A 107 13.10 -2.47 -0.84
C ALA A 107 14.26 -3.26 -1.50
N GLY A 108 14.58 -2.99 -2.76
CA GLY A 108 15.76 -3.56 -3.44
C GLY A 108 17.06 -3.18 -2.75
N LEU A 109 17.25 -1.91 -2.38
CA LEU A 109 18.43 -1.47 -1.62
C LEU A 109 18.53 -2.19 -0.27
N VAL A 110 17.44 -2.27 0.49
CA VAL A 110 17.44 -2.97 1.78
C VAL A 110 17.73 -4.47 1.60
N SER A 111 17.23 -5.08 0.51
CA SER A 111 17.61 -6.46 0.17
C SER A 111 19.13 -6.59 -0.02
N VAL A 112 19.74 -5.70 -0.80
CA VAL A 112 21.20 -5.67 -0.98
C VAL A 112 21.92 -5.47 0.35
N LEU A 113 21.51 -4.48 1.16
CA LEU A 113 22.12 -4.24 2.46
C LEU A 113 21.98 -5.45 3.41
N SER A 114 20.86 -6.18 3.29
CA SER A 114 20.61 -7.37 4.10
C SER A 114 21.51 -8.54 3.70
N ALA A 115 21.75 -8.73 2.41
CA ALA A 115 22.55 -9.83 1.89
C ALA A 115 24.07 -9.55 1.91
N THR A 116 24.49 -8.33 2.19
CA THR A 116 25.89 -7.90 2.26
C THR A 116 26.23 -7.40 3.67
N LEU A 117 25.98 -6.12 3.94
CA LEU A 117 26.38 -5.49 5.21
C LEU A 117 25.76 -6.16 6.44
N LEU A 118 24.47 -6.52 6.38
CA LEU A 118 23.80 -7.15 7.51
C LEU A 118 24.31 -8.58 7.73
N PHE A 119 24.71 -9.27 6.67
CA PHE A 119 25.29 -10.60 6.73
C PHE A 119 26.71 -10.57 7.28
N ASP A 120 27.61 -9.73 6.71
CA ASP A 120 29.03 -9.71 7.07
C ASP A 120 29.31 -8.89 8.33
N GLN A 121 28.59 -7.78 8.52
CA GLN A 121 28.81 -6.79 9.57
C GLN A 121 27.46 -6.30 10.13
N PRO A 122 26.79 -7.07 10.98
CA PRO A 122 25.40 -6.84 11.40
C PRO A 122 25.12 -5.43 11.95
N ILE A 123 26.05 -4.86 12.72
CA ILE A 123 25.89 -3.52 13.32
C ILE A 123 25.81 -2.45 12.22
N TYR A 124 26.71 -2.52 11.22
CA TYR A 124 26.71 -1.57 10.10
C TYR A 124 25.52 -1.78 9.17
N GLY A 125 25.09 -3.04 8.96
CA GLY A 125 23.89 -3.37 8.21
C GLY A 125 22.64 -2.79 8.84
N VAL A 126 22.45 -2.99 10.14
CA VAL A 126 21.33 -2.38 10.90
C VAL A 126 21.39 -0.86 10.82
N ALA A 127 22.58 -0.26 11.04
CA ALA A 127 22.75 1.18 10.99
C ALA A 127 22.38 1.74 9.59
N ALA A 128 22.82 1.09 8.51
CA ALA A 128 22.51 1.50 7.15
C ALA A 128 20.99 1.43 6.85
N ILE A 129 20.31 0.37 7.27
CA ILE A 129 18.87 0.22 7.12
C ILE A 129 18.13 1.31 7.91
N VAL A 130 18.53 1.58 9.16
CA VAL A 130 17.94 2.63 10.00
C VAL A 130 18.14 4.00 9.36
N VAL A 131 19.32 4.31 8.82
CA VAL A 131 19.57 5.56 8.08
C VAL A 131 18.66 5.65 6.86
N GLY A 132 18.45 4.56 6.12
CA GLY A 132 17.50 4.52 5.02
C GLY A 132 16.06 4.83 5.45
N ILE A 133 15.59 4.24 6.55
CA ILE A 133 14.27 4.52 7.13
C ILE A 133 14.14 5.99 7.57
N LEU A 134 15.19 6.55 8.18
CA LEU A 134 15.20 7.97 8.59
C LEU A 134 15.22 8.90 7.36
N ALA A 135 15.89 8.50 6.27
CA ALA A 135 15.83 9.23 5.01
C ALA A 135 14.41 9.28 4.43
N TYR A 136 13.61 8.23 4.61
CA TYR A 136 12.18 8.25 4.29
C TYR A 136 11.43 9.34 5.07
N ALA A 137 11.65 9.45 6.38
CA ALA A 137 11.08 10.54 7.17
C ALA A 137 11.53 11.92 6.63
N GLY A 138 12.80 12.05 6.24
CA GLY A 138 13.35 13.24 5.59
C GLY A 138 12.64 13.58 4.27
N MET A 139 12.29 12.58 3.44
CA MET A 139 11.49 12.80 2.23
C MET A 139 10.11 13.36 2.55
N GLY A 140 9.41 12.80 3.54
CA GLY A 140 8.11 13.30 3.98
C GLY A 140 8.18 14.76 4.46
N TRP A 141 9.23 15.12 5.20
CA TRP A 141 9.47 16.50 5.58
C TRP A 141 9.73 17.40 4.37
N LEU A 142 10.58 16.97 3.43
CA LEU A 142 10.93 17.73 2.24
C LEU A 142 9.70 18.05 1.37
N ILE A 143 8.84 17.05 1.14
CA ILE A 143 7.60 17.17 0.39
C ILE A 143 6.72 18.27 0.98
N GLN A 144 6.46 18.21 2.28
CA GLN A 144 5.56 19.17 2.93
C GLN A 144 6.20 20.52 3.20
N ALA A 145 7.47 20.57 3.63
CA ALA A 145 8.15 21.82 3.96
C ALA A 145 8.45 22.67 2.72
N ARG A 146 8.73 22.03 1.59
CA ARG A 146 9.02 22.71 0.32
C ARG A 146 7.87 22.66 -0.68
N ARG A 147 6.76 22.03 -0.33
CA ARG A 147 5.57 21.83 -1.20
C ARG A 147 5.93 21.23 -2.57
N ILE A 148 6.90 20.30 -2.59
CA ILE A 148 7.30 19.59 -3.79
C ILE A 148 6.33 18.40 -3.97
N PRO A 149 5.85 18.11 -5.20
CA PRO A 149 5.02 16.94 -5.43
C PRO A 149 5.73 15.65 -4.98
N ALA A 150 5.03 14.79 -4.24
CA ALA A 150 5.58 13.56 -3.70
C ALA A 150 6.17 12.65 -4.79
N ILE A 151 5.50 12.55 -5.94
CA ILE A 151 5.96 11.76 -7.10
C ILE A 151 7.37 12.20 -7.54
N VAL A 152 7.68 13.50 -7.55
CA VAL A 152 8.99 14.02 -7.98
C VAL A 152 10.07 13.63 -6.98
N VAL A 153 9.79 13.80 -5.67
CA VAL A 153 10.75 13.48 -4.61
C VAL A 153 11.01 11.96 -4.56
N THR A 154 9.96 11.15 -4.60
CA THR A 154 10.07 9.69 -4.48
C THR A 154 10.68 9.06 -5.73
N LEU A 155 10.38 9.60 -6.93
CA LEU A 155 11.05 9.18 -8.17
C LEU A 155 12.54 9.55 -8.15
N GLY A 156 12.89 10.77 -7.71
CA GLY A 156 14.30 11.15 -7.53
C GLY A 156 15.01 10.24 -6.52
N ALA A 157 14.35 9.93 -5.41
CA ALA A 157 14.87 9.01 -4.40
C ALA A 157 15.07 7.59 -4.96
N SER A 158 14.20 7.10 -5.85
CA SER A 158 14.36 5.77 -6.45
C SER A 158 15.70 5.61 -7.18
N PHE A 159 16.16 6.64 -7.89
CA PHE A 159 17.47 6.63 -8.54
C PHE A 159 18.62 6.65 -7.52
N ILE A 160 18.45 7.37 -6.40
CA ILE A 160 19.44 7.38 -5.32
C ILE A 160 19.57 5.98 -4.70
N TRP A 161 18.43 5.36 -4.36
CA TRP A 161 18.41 4.01 -3.78
C TRP A 161 19.03 2.98 -4.74
N ALA A 162 18.65 3.02 -6.00
CA ALA A 162 19.23 2.14 -7.02
C ALA A 162 20.73 2.37 -7.17
N GLY A 163 21.17 3.64 -7.24
CA GLY A 163 22.60 3.98 -7.37
C GLY A 163 23.44 3.49 -6.19
N ILE A 164 22.95 3.67 -4.95
CA ILE A 164 23.59 3.13 -3.74
C ILE A 164 23.65 1.60 -3.82
N GLY A 165 22.53 0.95 -4.16
CA GLY A 165 22.46 -0.50 -4.25
C GLY A 165 23.45 -1.08 -5.28
N TYR A 166 23.53 -0.50 -6.47
CA TYR A 166 24.53 -0.90 -7.48
C TYR A 166 25.97 -0.62 -7.05
N SER A 167 26.22 0.41 -6.24
CA SER A 167 27.55 0.69 -5.70
C SER A 167 27.98 -0.34 -4.65
N VAL A 168 27.04 -0.89 -3.89
CA VAL A 168 27.29 -1.93 -2.88
C VAL A 168 27.39 -3.31 -3.54
N GLN A 169 26.46 -3.62 -4.45
CA GLN A 169 26.36 -4.92 -5.11
C GLN A 169 25.92 -4.75 -6.56
N PRO A 170 26.86 -4.68 -7.51
CA PRO A 170 26.56 -4.44 -8.94
C PRO A 170 25.87 -5.63 -9.63
N THR A 171 26.00 -6.84 -9.10
CA THR A 171 25.41 -8.07 -9.64
C THR A 171 24.62 -8.82 -8.57
N PRO A 172 23.55 -9.55 -8.92
CA PRO A 172 22.83 -10.39 -7.97
C PRO A 172 23.75 -11.35 -7.22
N GLY A 173 23.53 -11.53 -5.91
CA GLY A 173 24.36 -12.39 -5.07
C GLY A 173 24.18 -12.12 -3.57
N GLY A 174 25.26 -12.28 -2.80
CA GLY A 174 25.22 -12.19 -1.33
C GLY A 174 24.60 -13.41 -0.68
N ALA A 175 24.33 -13.32 0.63
CA ALA A 175 23.73 -14.40 1.40
C ALA A 175 22.77 -13.85 2.47
N SER A 176 21.74 -14.60 2.80
CA SER A 176 20.82 -14.22 3.89
C SER A 176 21.41 -14.57 5.24
N PRO A 177 21.38 -13.69 6.24
CA PRO A 177 21.69 -14.04 7.63
C PRO A 177 20.80 -15.21 8.08
N GLU A 178 21.37 -16.16 8.84
CA GLU A 178 20.64 -17.37 9.29
C GLU A 178 19.37 -17.04 10.07
N TRP A 179 19.43 -16.07 10.97
CA TRP A 179 18.26 -15.65 11.75
C TRP A 179 17.14 -15.08 10.88
N LEU A 180 17.51 -14.40 9.77
CA LEU A 180 16.55 -13.80 8.84
C LEU A 180 15.88 -14.87 7.98
N SER A 181 16.65 -15.84 7.48
CA SER A 181 16.11 -17.02 6.79
C SER A 181 15.27 -17.87 7.73
N ALA A 182 15.67 -18.05 8.98
CA ALA A 182 14.90 -18.77 9.98
C ALA A 182 13.57 -18.08 10.29
N ALA A 183 13.50 -16.73 10.21
CA ALA A 183 12.26 -15.98 10.46
C ALA A 183 11.15 -16.26 9.42
N VAL A 184 11.47 -16.77 8.24
CA VAL A 184 10.50 -17.16 7.21
C VAL A 184 10.35 -18.66 7.03
N ASN A 185 11.27 -19.48 7.61
CA ASN A 185 11.33 -20.94 7.43
C ASN A 185 11.04 -21.72 8.73
N TRP A 186 10.12 -21.26 9.56
CA TRP A 186 9.67 -21.97 10.76
C TRP A 186 8.25 -22.49 10.56
N SER A 187 7.82 -23.41 11.40
CA SER A 187 6.43 -23.90 11.39
C SER A 187 5.87 -23.88 12.80
N LEU A 188 4.67 -23.37 12.96
CA LEU A 188 3.95 -23.34 14.22
C LEU A 188 2.67 -24.15 14.09
N LEU A 189 2.53 -25.20 14.91
CA LEU A 189 1.31 -26.01 14.98
C LEU A 189 0.83 -26.57 13.62
N GLY A 190 1.74 -26.75 12.65
CA GLY A 190 1.39 -27.23 11.31
C GLY A 190 0.66 -26.22 10.43
N LEU A 191 0.70 -24.90 10.78
CA LEU A 191 0.18 -23.82 9.95
C LEU A 191 1.25 -23.32 8.97
N PRO A 192 0.88 -22.88 7.76
CA PRO A 192 1.83 -22.23 6.84
C PRO A 192 2.41 -20.97 7.46
N THR A 193 3.74 -20.82 7.49
CA THR A 193 4.42 -19.64 8.03
C THR A 193 4.04 -18.37 7.28
N SER A 194 3.89 -18.47 5.97
CA SER A 194 3.47 -17.35 5.11
C SER A 194 2.12 -16.75 5.55
N VAL A 195 1.15 -17.61 5.86
CA VAL A 195 -0.18 -17.16 6.33
C VAL A 195 -0.05 -16.42 7.66
N ILE A 196 0.74 -16.96 8.60
CA ILE A 196 0.94 -16.34 9.92
C ILE A 196 1.59 -14.96 9.75
N LEU A 197 2.64 -14.86 8.93
CA LEU A 197 3.34 -13.59 8.69
C LEU A 197 2.44 -12.56 7.99
N ILE A 198 1.68 -12.97 6.97
CA ILE A 198 0.75 -12.08 6.26
C ILE A 198 -0.34 -11.58 7.21
N VAL A 199 -0.93 -12.46 8.04
CA VAL A 199 -1.93 -12.07 9.05
C VAL A 199 -1.31 -11.15 10.10
N LEU A 200 -0.09 -11.39 10.54
CA LEU A 200 0.62 -10.52 11.48
C LEU A 200 0.82 -9.12 10.88
N VAL A 201 1.27 -9.02 9.63
CA VAL A 201 1.43 -7.74 8.92
C VAL A 201 0.09 -7.02 8.81
N ALA A 202 -0.99 -7.74 8.44
CA ALA A 202 -2.34 -7.19 8.40
C ALA A 202 -2.80 -6.66 9.76
N ALA A 203 -2.55 -7.42 10.82
CA ALA A 203 -2.91 -7.04 12.19
C ALA A 203 -2.13 -5.81 12.68
N ILE A 204 -0.83 -5.73 12.41
CA ILE A 204 0.01 -4.57 12.75
C ILE A 204 -0.50 -3.33 12.01
N ALA A 205 -0.72 -3.42 10.69
CA ALA A 205 -1.22 -2.30 9.90
C ALA A 205 -2.63 -1.86 10.34
N ALA A 206 -3.52 -2.82 10.65
CA ALA A 206 -4.84 -2.52 11.17
C ALA A 206 -4.79 -1.87 12.56
N ALA A 207 -3.92 -2.34 13.44
CA ALA A 207 -3.70 -1.75 14.77
C ALA A 207 -3.24 -0.30 14.67
N ILE A 208 -2.19 -0.02 13.85
CA ILE A 208 -1.71 1.35 13.63
C ILE A 208 -2.84 2.22 13.08
N ASN A 209 -3.64 1.71 12.14
CA ASN A 209 -4.76 2.43 11.54
C ASN A 209 -5.88 2.76 12.54
N GLN A 210 -6.10 1.92 13.56
CA GLN A 210 -7.12 2.14 14.60
C GLN A 210 -6.61 3.04 15.74
N MET A 211 -5.30 3.20 15.92
CA MET A 211 -4.72 4.10 16.90
C MET A 211 -5.05 5.57 16.59
N PRO A 212 -5.01 6.47 17.60
CA PRO A 212 -5.18 7.92 17.38
C PRO A 212 -4.27 8.48 16.29
N LEU A 213 -3.04 7.95 16.17
CA LEU A 213 -2.10 8.28 15.10
C LEU A 213 -2.69 8.00 13.72
N GLY A 214 -3.27 6.81 13.50
CA GLY A 214 -3.89 6.43 12.23
C GLY A 214 -5.08 7.32 11.87
N VAL A 215 -5.88 7.71 12.86
CA VAL A 215 -7.00 8.66 12.65
C VAL A 215 -6.50 10.00 12.15
N VAL A 216 -5.44 10.55 12.77
CA VAL A 216 -4.84 11.83 12.36
C VAL A 216 -4.21 11.74 10.96
N LEU A 217 -3.50 10.65 10.66
CA LEU A 217 -2.91 10.43 9.33
C LEU A 217 -3.98 10.42 8.23
N ARG A 218 -5.11 9.75 8.45
CA ARG A 218 -6.27 9.77 7.51
C ARG A 218 -6.92 11.14 7.44
N GLY A 219 -6.99 11.86 8.56
CA GLY A 219 -7.49 13.22 8.61
C GLY A 219 -6.76 14.15 7.65
N PHE A 220 -5.42 14.03 7.57
CA PHE A 220 -4.62 14.79 6.61
C PHE A 220 -4.93 14.40 5.15
N GLY A 221 -5.23 13.15 4.86
CA GLY A 221 -5.63 12.71 3.53
C GLY A 221 -7.03 13.21 3.15
N ASN A 222 -7.96 13.32 4.11
CA ASN A 222 -9.31 13.82 3.86
C ASN A 222 -9.35 15.33 3.68
N ASN A 223 -8.77 16.08 4.62
CA ASN A 223 -8.75 17.54 4.58
C ASN A 223 -7.54 18.08 5.35
N ALA A 224 -6.42 18.22 4.64
CA ALA A 224 -5.19 18.75 5.22
C ALA A 224 -5.35 20.18 5.79
N GLY A 225 -6.19 21.03 5.17
CA GLY A 225 -6.46 22.38 5.64
C GLY A 225 -7.16 22.39 6.99
N ALA A 226 -8.19 21.57 7.17
CA ALA A 226 -8.89 21.44 8.44
C ALA A 226 -7.96 20.94 9.55
N MET A 227 -7.09 19.96 9.24
CA MET A 227 -6.13 19.42 10.20
C MET A 227 -5.12 20.49 10.66
N VAL A 228 -4.60 21.29 9.72
CA VAL A 228 -3.69 22.41 10.05
C VAL A 228 -4.40 23.48 10.89
N ASN A 229 -5.61 23.85 10.52
CA ASN A 229 -6.43 24.80 11.27
C ASN A 229 -6.77 24.31 12.69
N SER A 230 -6.81 22.99 12.90
CA SER A 230 -6.97 22.36 14.22
C SER A 230 -5.65 22.25 15.01
N GLY A 231 -4.56 22.85 14.52
CA GLY A 231 -3.27 22.91 15.21
C GLY A 231 -2.31 21.73 14.92
N TRP A 232 -2.65 20.84 14.00
CA TRP A 232 -1.77 19.72 13.63
C TRP A 232 -0.72 20.16 12.62
N SER A 233 0.52 19.69 12.78
CA SER A 233 1.62 20.03 11.86
C SER A 233 1.67 19.07 10.66
N ALA A 234 1.38 19.56 9.46
CA ALA A 234 1.44 18.77 8.23
C ALA A 234 2.83 18.13 8.02
N ALA A 235 3.91 18.88 8.23
CA ALA A 235 5.27 18.37 8.05
C ALA A 235 5.59 17.23 9.03
N ARG A 236 5.19 17.35 10.30
CA ARG A 236 5.40 16.29 11.30
C ARG A 236 4.66 15.00 10.92
N PHE A 237 3.40 15.11 10.52
CA PHE A 237 2.60 13.94 10.18
C PHE A 237 2.99 13.32 8.83
N ALA A 238 3.49 14.12 7.88
CA ALA A 238 4.13 13.60 6.67
C ALA A 238 5.41 12.81 7.02
N MET A 239 6.28 13.34 7.89
CA MET A 239 7.46 12.61 8.36
C MET A 239 7.09 11.25 8.98
N ILE A 240 6.08 11.23 9.87
CA ILE A 240 5.63 10.00 10.53
C ILE A 240 5.07 9.01 9.50
N ARG A 241 4.27 9.48 8.54
CA ARG A 241 3.69 8.66 7.47
C ARG A 241 4.77 7.99 6.63
N TYR A 242 5.76 8.76 6.18
CA TYR A 242 6.90 8.24 5.42
C TYR A 242 7.82 7.37 6.27
N LEU A 243 7.98 7.66 7.57
CA LEU A 243 8.71 6.79 8.48
C LEU A 243 8.07 5.40 8.59
N ILE A 244 6.73 5.34 8.76
CA ILE A 244 5.99 4.07 8.80
C ILE A 244 6.13 3.33 7.46
N SER A 245 6.00 4.06 6.35
CA SER A 245 6.22 3.51 5.00
C SER A 245 7.64 2.92 4.88
N GLY A 246 8.66 3.66 5.29
CA GLY A 246 10.06 3.21 5.28
C GLY A 246 10.30 1.94 6.10
N VAL A 247 9.63 1.80 7.26
CA VAL A 247 9.72 0.58 8.09
C VAL A 247 9.13 -0.63 7.35
N PHE A 248 7.93 -0.49 6.76
CA PHE A 248 7.33 -1.58 6.00
C PHE A 248 8.14 -1.91 4.73
N ALA A 249 8.65 -0.91 4.03
CA ALA A 249 9.48 -1.10 2.84
C ALA A 249 10.83 -1.75 3.19
N ALA A 250 11.43 -1.41 4.34
CA ALA A 250 12.62 -2.09 4.84
C ALA A 250 12.34 -3.56 5.19
N ALA A 251 11.22 -3.82 5.87
CA ALA A 251 10.81 -5.20 6.15
C ALA A 251 10.57 -6.00 4.85
N ALA A 252 10.06 -5.35 3.80
CA ALA A 252 9.90 -5.97 2.49
C ALA A 252 11.27 -6.35 1.86
N GLY A 253 12.25 -5.44 1.91
CA GLY A 253 13.61 -5.73 1.42
C GLY A 253 14.27 -6.88 2.18
N MET A 254 14.14 -6.90 3.52
CA MET A 254 14.61 -8.01 4.34
C MET A 254 13.90 -9.33 4.00
N SER A 255 12.58 -9.30 3.76
CA SER A 255 11.83 -10.51 3.36
C SER A 255 12.27 -11.03 1.98
N LEU A 256 12.60 -10.14 1.03
CA LEU A 256 13.16 -10.55 -0.27
C LEU A 256 14.44 -11.34 -0.10
N THR A 257 15.36 -10.87 0.73
CA THR A 257 16.61 -11.58 1.02
C THR A 257 16.37 -12.88 1.77
N ALA A 258 15.47 -12.89 2.75
CA ALA A 258 15.12 -14.08 3.53
C ALA A 258 14.56 -15.22 2.65
N ILE A 259 13.69 -14.88 1.72
CA ILE A 259 12.99 -15.83 0.83
C ILE A 259 13.93 -16.33 -0.28
N ASN A 260 14.66 -15.41 -0.93
CA ASN A 260 15.53 -15.75 -2.06
C ASN A 260 16.93 -16.23 -1.64
N THR A 261 17.30 -16.08 -0.36
CA THR A 261 18.64 -16.35 0.20
C THR A 261 19.79 -15.57 -0.48
N ALA A 262 19.45 -14.63 -1.34
CA ALA A 262 20.34 -13.75 -2.09
C ALA A 262 19.64 -12.41 -2.32
N SER A 263 20.33 -11.44 -2.87
CA SER A 263 19.74 -10.14 -3.23
C SER A 263 19.99 -9.75 -4.69
N ASP A 264 19.07 -8.95 -5.20
CA ASP A 264 19.19 -8.20 -6.45
C ASP A 264 18.50 -6.85 -6.25
N ILE A 265 19.19 -5.78 -6.58
CA ILE A 265 18.67 -4.40 -6.48
C ILE A 265 17.38 -4.21 -7.28
N ASN A 266 17.18 -4.96 -8.35
CA ASN A 266 16.00 -4.87 -9.21
C ASN A 266 14.79 -5.67 -8.70
N SER A 267 14.96 -6.55 -7.71
CA SER A 267 13.89 -7.43 -7.21
C SER A 267 12.65 -6.68 -6.75
N GLY A 268 12.82 -5.45 -6.27
CA GLY A 268 11.72 -4.61 -5.80
C GLY A 268 11.02 -3.76 -6.87
N ASN A 269 11.59 -3.61 -8.06
CA ASN A 269 11.13 -2.61 -9.04
C ASN A 269 9.67 -2.80 -9.47
N SER A 270 9.24 -4.04 -9.73
CA SER A 270 7.86 -4.36 -10.10
C SER A 270 6.87 -4.07 -8.98
N TYR A 271 7.29 -4.15 -7.73
CA TYR A 271 6.43 -3.97 -6.56
C TYR A 271 5.97 -2.51 -6.39
N THR A 272 6.67 -1.53 -6.95
CA THR A 272 6.25 -0.12 -6.92
C THR A 272 4.85 0.05 -7.50
N LEU A 273 4.62 -0.39 -8.72
CA LEU A 273 3.31 -0.26 -9.37
C LEU A 273 2.30 -1.29 -8.86
N LEU A 274 2.75 -2.51 -8.57
CA LEU A 274 1.89 -3.56 -8.02
C LEU A 274 1.34 -3.17 -6.64
N SER A 275 2.11 -2.48 -5.81
CA SER A 275 1.64 -2.03 -4.50
C SER A 275 0.55 -0.97 -4.61
N VAL A 276 0.65 -0.03 -5.56
CA VAL A 276 -0.42 0.94 -5.83
C VAL A 276 -1.70 0.20 -6.24
N ALA A 277 -1.58 -0.74 -7.18
CA ALA A 277 -2.72 -1.56 -7.62
C ALA A 277 -3.33 -2.37 -6.47
N ALA A 278 -2.49 -3.00 -5.64
CA ALA A 278 -2.93 -3.77 -4.48
C ALA A 278 -3.73 -2.94 -3.48
N VAL A 279 -3.25 -1.73 -3.21
CA VAL A 279 -3.89 -0.79 -2.27
C VAL A 279 -5.24 -0.31 -2.80
N VAL A 280 -5.31 0.05 -4.10
CA VAL A 280 -6.56 0.47 -4.74
C VAL A 280 -7.56 -0.68 -4.82
N MET A 281 -7.12 -1.86 -5.29
CA MET A 281 -7.95 -3.06 -5.32
C MET A 281 -8.44 -3.44 -3.92
N GLY A 282 -7.63 -3.16 -2.90
CA GLY A 282 -7.99 -3.38 -1.49
C GLY A 282 -9.01 -2.40 -0.93
N GLY A 283 -9.46 -1.41 -1.71
CA GLY A 283 -10.48 -0.44 -1.31
C GLY A 283 -9.93 0.84 -0.67
N CYS A 284 -8.64 1.15 -0.84
CA CYS A 284 -8.09 2.44 -0.44
C CYS A 284 -8.33 3.48 -1.53
N ALA A 285 -8.63 4.72 -1.14
CA ALA A 285 -8.84 5.82 -2.08
C ALA A 285 -7.49 6.48 -2.45
N LEU A 286 -7.20 6.62 -3.74
CA LEU A 286 -6.02 7.38 -4.21
C LEU A 286 -6.08 8.86 -3.85
N ALA A 287 -7.28 9.41 -3.68
CA ALA A 287 -7.49 10.77 -3.19
C ALA A 287 -7.11 10.93 -1.71
N GLY A 288 -6.79 9.85 -1.01
CA GLY A 288 -6.45 9.83 0.41
C GLY A 288 -7.64 9.69 1.36
N GLY A 289 -7.35 9.68 2.65
CA GLY A 289 -8.35 9.63 3.72
C GLY A 289 -8.97 8.26 3.99
N ILE A 290 -9.16 7.45 2.96
CA ILE A 290 -9.72 6.09 3.08
C ILE A 290 -8.61 5.07 2.93
N VAL A 291 -8.37 4.30 3.98
CA VAL A 291 -7.41 3.18 3.99
C VAL A 291 -8.07 1.91 4.54
N ALA A 292 -7.79 0.79 3.91
CA ALA A 292 -8.33 -0.52 4.23
C ALA A 292 -7.19 -1.55 4.35
N PRO A 293 -6.52 -1.66 5.52
CA PRO A 293 -5.33 -2.50 5.68
C PRO A 293 -5.56 -3.95 5.28
N VAL A 294 -6.62 -4.56 5.76
CA VAL A 294 -6.94 -5.97 5.47
C VAL A 294 -7.31 -6.16 3.99
N GLY A 295 -8.04 -5.20 3.41
CA GLY A 295 -8.35 -5.19 1.99
C GLY A 295 -7.09 -5.06 1.12
N ALA A 296 -6.16 -4.15 1.47
CA ALA A 296 -4.90 -3.96 0.75
C ALA A 296 -4.00 -5.21 0.83
N VAL A 297 -4.00 -5.93 1.96
CA VAL A 297 -3.33 -7.24 2.08
C VAL A 297 -3.98 -8.26 1.14
N ALA A 298 -5.31 -8.36 1.12
CA ALA A 298 -6.01 -9.28 0.21
C ALA A 298 -5.71 -8.93 -1.26
N GLY A 299 -5.69 -7.64 -1.60
CA GLY A 299 -5.30 -7.15 -2.91
C GLY A 299 -3.87 -7.54 -3.30
N ALA A 300 -2.91 -7.35 -2.39
CA ALA A 300 -1.51 -7.71 -2.62
C ALA A 300 -1.32 -9.22 -2.81
N VAL A 301 -1.95 -10.03 -1.96
CA VAL A 301 -1.92 -11.49 -2.10
C VAL A 301 -2.55 -11.91 -3.43
N THR A 302 -3.70 -11.36 -3.82
CA THR A 302 -4.35 -11.67 -5.09
C THR A 302 -3.44 -11.37 -6.28
N LEU A 303 -2.79 -10.21 -6.31
CA LEU A 303 -1.87 -9.85 -7.40
C LEU A 303 -0.63 -10.76 -7.45
N ALA A 304 -0.08 -11.12 -6.30
CA ALA A 304 1.02 -12.07 -6.23
C ALA A 304 0.61 -13.46 -6.76
N LEU A 305 -0.60 -13.91 -6.39
CA LEU A 305 -1.14 -15.20 -6.83
C LEU A 305 -1.48 -15.23 -8.32
N ILE A 306 -1.88 -14.10 -8.91
CA ILE A 306 -2.07 -14.01 -10.37
C ILE A 306 -0.75 -14.27 -11.09
N GLY A 307 0.36 -13.71 -10.61
CA GLY A 307 1.69 -14.01 -11.14
C GLY A 307 2.06 -15.50 -11.00
N ALA A 308 1.78 -16.10 -9.85
CA ALA A 308 2.02 -17.52 -9.60
C ALA A 308 1.12 -18.43 -10.45
N LEU A 309 -0.15 -18.03 -10.68
CA LEU A 309 -1.09 -18.78 -11.54
C LEU A 309 -0.58 -18.91 -12.97
N LEU A 310 0.06 -17.86 -13.52
CA LEU A 310 0.65 -17.93 -14.85
C LEU A 310 1.75 -18.99 -14.93
N GLY A 311 2.56 -19.12 -13.87
CA GLY A 311 3.55 -20.19 -13.74
C GLY A 311 2.90 -21.58 -13.70
N VAL A 312 1.80 -21.76 -12.96
CA VAL A 312 1.04 -23.03 -12.91
C VAL A 312 0.44 -23.38 -14.27
N LEU A 313 0.01 -22.37 -15.04
CA LEU A 313 -0.54 -22.53 -16.39
C LEU A 313 0.56 -22.70 -17.46
N ASN A 314 1.84 -22.79 -17.08
CA ASN A 314 3.00 -22.86 -17.97
C ASN A 314 3.10 -21.68 -18.97
N VAL A 315 2.62 -20.52 -18.59
CA VAL A 315 2.84 -19.27 -19.34
C VAL A 315 4.28 -18.81 -19.11
N SER A 316 5.00 -18.49 -20.19
CA SER A 316 6.37 -18.01 -20.10
C SER A 316 6.49 -16.79 -19.18
N SER A 317 7.56 -16.75 -18.38
CA SER A 317 7.87 -15.62 -17.48
C SER A 317 7.95 -14.27 -18.20
N ASP A 318 8.25 -14.28 -19.50
CA ASP A 318 8.34 -13.07 -20.33
C ASP A 318 6.98 -12.34 -20.42
N PHE A 319 5.87 -13.08 -20.31
CA PHE A 319 4.53 -12.51 -20.31
C PHE A 319 4.04 -12.06 -18.94
N ASN A 320 4.76 -12.35 -17.86
CA ASN A 320 4.32 -11.99 -16.50
C ASN A 320 4.10 -10.47 -16.35
N ALA A 321 5.04 -9.66 -16.82
CA ALA A 321 4.93 -8.21 -16.73
C ALA A 321 3.76 -7.67 -17.58
N ALA A 322 3.57 -8.20 -18.79
CA ALA A 322 2.47 -7.82 -19.68
C ALA A 322 1.12 -8.21 -19.08
N THR A 323 1.00 -9.42 -18.53
CA THR A 323 -0.24 -9.92 -17.92
C THR A 323 -0.57 -9.15 -16.63
N GLN A 324 0.43 -8.89 -15.78
CA GLN A 324 0.24 -8.07 -14.58
C GLN A 324 -0.22 -6.66 -14.95
N GLY A 325 0.37 -6.03 -15.97
CA GLY A 325 -0.05 -4.74 -16.49
C GLY A 325 -1.48 -4.75 -17.03
N LEU A 326 -1.87 -5.78 -17.77
CA LEU A 326 -3.21 -5.93 -18.31
C LEU A 326 -4.26 -6.15 -17.21
N VAL A 327 -3.95 -6.99 -16.23
CA VAL A 327 -4.80 -7.20 -15.05
C VAL A 327 -4.97 -5.90 -14.27
N LEU A 328 -3.89 -5.14 -14.08
CA LEU A 328 -3.93 -3.84 -13.41
C LEU A 328 -4.86 -2.86 -14.14
N ILE A 329 -4.72 -2.73 -15.46
CA ILE A 329 -5.59 -1.87 -16.29
C ILE A 329 -7.04 -2.32 -16.20
N ALA A 330 -7.30 -3.62 -16.32
CA ALA A 330 -8.64 -4.20 -16.22
C ALA A 330 -9.30 -3.91 -14.86
N LEU A 331 -8.55 -4.08 -13.76
CA LEU A 331 -9.03 -3.79 -12.41
C LEU A 331 -9.32 -2.31 -12.19
N LEU A 332 -8.43 -1.42 -12.65
CA LEU A 332 -8.63 0.02 -12.55
C LEU A 332 -9.82 0.49 -13.42
N ALA A 333 -9.97 -0.07 -14.63
CA ALA A 333 -11.12 0.20 -15.49
C ALA A 333 -12.42 -0.25 -14.83
N MET A 334 -12.46 -1.47 -14.29
CA MET A 334 -13.62 -2.00 -13.58
C MET A 334 -13.98 -1.13 -12.36
N TRP A 335 -13.00 -0.73 -11.56
CA TRP A 335 -13.20 0.16 -10.42
C TRP A 335 -13.72 1.53 -10.86
N SER A 336 -13.19 2.09 -11.96
CA SER A 336 -13.66 3.36 -12.54
C SER A 336 -15.10 3.28 -13.03
N PHE A 337 -15.52 2.15 -13.63
CA PHE A 337 -16.90 1.95 -14.06
C PHE A 337 -17.88 1.88 -12.88
N VAL A 338 -17.50 1.18 -11.80
CA VAL A 338 -18.33 1.08 -10.57
C VAL A 338 -18.52 2.46 -9.95
N ASN A 339 -17.43 3.25 -9.84
CA ASN A 339 -17.52 4.58 -9.20
C ASN A 339 -18.15 5.66 -10.11
N ARG A 340 -18.16 5.52 -11.43
CA ARG A 340 -18.86 6.47 -12.30
C ARG A 340 -20.38 6.37 -12.18
N GLN A 341 -20.91 5.22 -11.89
CA GLN A 341 -22.34 5.05 -11.65
C GLN A 341 -22.81 5.75 -10.35
N GLU A 342 -21.88 6.06 -9.43
CA GLU A 342 -22.17 6.81 -8.21
C GLU A 342 -22.17 8.34 -8.40
N GLY A 343 -21.64 8.85 -9.51
CA GLY A 343 -21.52 10.29 -9.78
C GLY A 343 -22.53 10.84 -10.79
N GLU A 344 -23.31 9.97 -11.45
CA GLU A 344 -24.34 10.36 -12.44
C GLU A 344 -25.79 10.19 -11.94
N GLU A 345 -26.00 9.69 -10.70
CA GLU A 345 -27.28 9.71 -10.01
C GLU A 345 -27.31 10.83 -8.94
#